data_b79c98e043da04b5887367bef0e422df
#
_entry.id   b79c98e043da04b5887367bef0e422df
#
_cell.length_a   1.000
_cell.length_b   1.000
_cell.length_c   1.000
_cell.angle_alpha   90.00
_cell.angle_beta   90.00
_cell.angle_gamma   90.00
#
_symmetry.space_group_name_H-M   'P 1'
#
loop_
_entity.id
_entity.type
_entity.pdbx_description
1 polymer ?
#
loop_
_entity_poly.entity_id
_entity_poly.type
_entity_poly.pdbx_seq_one_letter_code
_entity_poly.pdbx_strand_id
1 'polypeptide(L)'
;LGVRRQRQMCIRDSPYSFTAPIGNKDFLHADFSSTTIAWNKVMRARANSTKLNSEIALDKSGNYTTNPYNAVSLAPLGGKEYGYKGFGLSSSIEIMCGPLIGMAHGYRLLSMIGPDFSTPRKLGHFLIAISLNAFTTKKQYFKGMKNYMSDLKKQKSKKNNNPILYPGEKEKITSKKRLKTGIPIDKELKTDFLFLANKYKVKINL
;
A
#
# COMPACT_ATOMS: atom_id res chain seq x y z
N LEU A 1 7.17 2.23 22.49
CA LEU A 1 8.19 2.79 21.57
C LEU A 1 8.01 2.30 20.12
N GLY A 2 7.64 1.02 19.89
CA GLY A 2 7.39 0.46 18.56
C GLY A 2 6.19 1.09 17.84
N VAL A 3 5.14 1.41 18.55
CA VAL A 3 3.86 1.90 18.02
C VAL A 3 3.96 3.26 17.33
N ARG A 4 4.72 4.21 17.89
CA ARG A 4 4.93 5.54 17.29
C ARG A 4 5.77 5.48 16.00
N ARG A 5 6.76 4.58 15.94
CA ARG A 5 7.61 4.41 14.76
C ARG A 5 6.85 3.85 13.57
N GLN A 6 5.99 2.86 13.82
CA GLN A 6 5.14 2.27 12.79
C GLN A 6 4.17 3.26 12.16
N ARG A 7 3.69 4.24 12.92
CA ARG A 7 2.81 5.30 12.41
C ARG A 7 3.46 6.13 11.29
N GLN A 8 4.75 6.40 11.39
CA GLN A 8 5.48 7.20 10.40
C GLN A 8 5.90 6.38 9.18
N MET A 9 6.15 5.07 9.36
CA MET A 9 6.44 4.14 8.26
C MET A 9 5.24 3.93 7.34
N CYS A 10 4.03 3.97 7.87
CA CYS A 10 2.77 3.76 7.13
C CYS A 10 2.28 4.97 6.35
N ILE A 11 3.00 6.07 6.31
CA ILE A 11 2.63 7.27 5.56
C ILE A 11 2.75 7.03 4.04
N ARG A 12 3.52 6.03 3.62
CA ARG A 12 3.54 5.55 2.24
C ARG A 12 2.51 4.45 2.09
N ASP A 13 1.56 4.61 1.18
CA ASP A 13 0.51 3.63 0.93
C ASP A 13 1.09 2.28 0.46
N SER A 14 2.28 2.27 -0.16
CA SER A 14 2.92 1.10 -0.75
C SER A 14 4.45 1.13 -0.52
N PRO A 15 4.93 0.89 0.71
CA PRO A 15 6.37 0.88 0.99
C PRO A 15 7.07 -0.37 0.45
N TYR A 16 6.32 -1.41 0.08
CA TYR A 16 6.83 -2.60 -0.57
C TYR A 16 6.16 -2.78 -1.92
N SER A 17 6.96 -2.83 -2.97
CA SER A 17 6.50 -3.15 -4.31
C SER A 17 7.44 -4.17 -4.95
N PHE A 18 6.88 -5.28 -5.42
CA PHE A 18 7.59 -6.35 -6.10
C PHE A 18 6.91 -6.65 -7.42
N THR A 19 7.68 -6.66 -8.50
CA THR A 19 7.16 -6.96 -9.83
C THR A 19 7.99 -8.07 -10.47
N ALA A 20 7.31 -9.08 -11.03
CA ALA A 20 7.94 -10.20 -11.74
C ALA A 20 7.25 -10.43 -13.09
N PRO A 21 7.98 -10.47 -14.21
CA PRO A 21 7.38 -10.73 -15.52
C PRO A 21 6.86 -12.16 -15.61
N ILE A 22 5.64 -12.34 -16.15
CA ILE A 22 4.99 -13.66 -16.33
C ILE A 22 4.83 -14.06 -17.81
N GLY A 23 5.25 -13.22 -18.73
CA GLY A 23 5.21 -13.44 -20.17
C GLY A 23 4.21 -12.52 -20.88
N ASN A 24 4.27 -12.47 -22.22
CA ASN A 24 3.35 -11.69 -23.07
C ASN A 24 3.16 -10.21 -22.65
N LYS A 25 4.24 -9.53 -22.23
CA LYS A 25 4.22 -8.16 -21.69
C LYS A 25 3.34 -8.01 -20.42
N ASP A 26 3.08 -9.11 -19.74
CA ASP A 26 2.33 -9.15 -18.48
C ASP A 26 3.24 -9.44 -17.29
N PHE A 27 2.80 -9.08 -16.09
CA PHE A 27 3.57 -9.20 -14.85
C PHE A 27 2.68 -9.48 -13.64
N LEU A 28 3.25 -10.19 -12.67
CA LEU A 28 2.75 -10.23 -11.30
C LEU A 28 3.24 -8.97 -10.59
N HIS A 29 2.35 -8.27 -9.90
CA HIS A 29 2.69 -7.05 -9.16
C HIS A 29 2.08 -7.10 -7.77
N ALA A 30 2.94 -7.20 -6.76
CA ALA A 30 2.57 -7.11 -5.35
C ALA A 30 2.94 -5.71 -4.86
N ASP A 31 1.92 -4.93 -4.49
CA ASP A 31 2.06 -3.57 -4.02
C ASP A 31 1.18 -3.40 -2.77
N PHE A 32 1.81 -3.22 -1.60
CA PHE A 32 1.08 -3.17 -0.33
C PHE A 32 1.86 -2.44 0.77
N SER A 33 1.11 -1.97 1.75
CA SER A 33 1.69 -1.46 2.99
C SER A 33 2.18 -2.62 3.88
N SER A 34 3.21 -2.39 4.67
CA SER A 34 3.72 -3.34 5.67
C SER A 34 2.86 -3.40 6.95
N THR A 35 1.70 -2.76 6.92
CA THR A 35 0.69 -2.75 7.96
C THR A 35 -0.61 -3.41 7.47
N THR A 36 -1.53 -3.70 8.39
CA THR A 36 -2.81 -4.36 8.09
C THR A 36 -3.65 -3.60 7.07
N ILE A 37 -3.61 -2.27 7.11
CA ILE A 37 -4.25 -1.38 6.11
C ILE A 37 -3.37 -0.14 5.85
N ALA A 38 -3.62 0.59 4.77
CA ALA A 38 -3.04 1.91 4.54
C ALA A 38 -3.71 2.97 5.44
N TRP A 39 -2.95 4.00 5.88
CA TRP A 39 -3.47 5.08 6.75
C TRP A 39 -4.65 5.83 6.14
N ASN A 40 -4.68 5.98 4.83
CA ASN A 40 -5.79 6.63 4.12
C ASN A 40 -7.15 5.96 4.39
N LYS A 41 -7.18 4.66 4.70
CA LYS A 41 -8.43 3.98 5.10
C LYS A 41 -8.93 4.47 6.46
N VAL A 42 -8.02 4.81 7.39
CA VAL A 42 -8.39 5.43 8.68
C VAL A 42 -8.94 6.83 8.43
N MET A 43 -8.31 7.63 7.56
CA MET A 43 -8.80 8.97 7.22
C MET A 43 -10.19 8.92 6.58
N ARG A 44 -10.42 8.00 5.66
CA ARG A 44 -11.75 7.79 5.07
C ARG A 44 -12.79 7.34 6.11
N ALA A 45 -12.41 6.47 7.04
CA ALA A 45 -13.31 6.07 8.13
C ALA A 45 -13.67 7.26 9.04
N ARG A 46 -12.73 8.19 9.27
CA ARG A 46 -13.01 9.47 9.97
C ARG A 46 -14.00 10.32 9.18
N ALA A 47 -13.71 10.58 7.89
CA ALA A 47 -14.56 11.42 7.04
C ALA A 47 -15.98 10.86 6.91
N ASN A 48 -16.11 9.53 6.83
CA ASN A 48 -17.41 8.87 6.69
C ASN A 48 -18.06 8.50 8.05
N SER A 49 -17.46 8.86 9.19
CA SER A 49 -17.93 8.50 10.54
C SER A 49 -18.18 6.99 10.72
N THR A 50 -17.36 6.14 10.07
CA THR A 50 -17.49 4.69 10.14
C THR A 50 -16.47 4.08 11.09
N LYS A 51 -16.79 2.93 11.68
CA LYS A 51 -15.85 2.18 12.52
C LYS A 51 -14.82 1.45 11.67
N LEU A 52 -13.62 1.27 12.24
CA LEU A 52 -12.61 0.38 11.73
C LEU A 52 -12.93 -1.07 12.10
N ASN A 53 -12.43 -2.03 11.32
CA ASN A 53 -12.44 -3.43 11.75
C ASN A 53 -11.54 -3.61 12.98
N SER A 54 -11.76 -4.69 13.74
CA SER A 54 -10.93 -5.05 14.87
C SER A 54 -9.48 -5.34 14.44
N GLU A 55 -8.54 -5.15 15.35
CA GLU A 55 -7.12 -5.54 15.24
C GLU A 55 -6.32 -4.89 14.10
N ILE A 56 -6.77 -3.76 13.58
CA ILE A 56 -6.05 -3.06 12.49
C ILE A 56 -5.42 -1.73 12.89
N ALA A 57 -5.87 -1.13 13.98
CA ALA A 57 -5.37 0.15 14.46
C ALA A 57 -5.17 0.15 15.99
N LEU A 58 -4.24 0.95 16.45
CA LEU A 58 -3.86 1.06 17.87
C LEU A 58 -4.07 2.51 18.34
N ASP A 59 -4.52 2.65 19.59
CA ASP A 59 -4.65 3.92 20.30
C ASP A 59 -3.32 4.38 20.92
N LYS A 60 -3.35 5.48 21.67
CA LYS A 60 -2.16 6.04 22.34
C LYS A 60 -1.53 5.10 23.38
N SER A 61 -2.34 4.23 23.97
CA SER A 61 -1.91 3.24 24.96
C SER A 61 -1.42 1.93 24.32
N GLY A 62 -1.51 1.79 23.00
CA GLY A 62 -1.11 0.58 22.27
C GLY A 62 -2.20 -0.50 22.23
N ASN A 63 -3.43 -0.20 22.67
CA ASN A 63 -4.55 -1.11 22.58
C ASN A 63 -5.22 -1.03 21.22
N TYR A 64 -5.78 -2.15 20.75
CA TYR A 64 -6.58 -2.17 19.52
C TYR A 64 -7.82 -1.28 19.67
N THR A 65 -8.08 -0.48 18.64
CA THR A 65 -9.26 0.40 18.60
C THR A 65 -10.01 0.28 17.28
N THR A 66 -11.34 0.25 17.36
CA THR A 66 -12.23 0.37 16.20
C THR A 66 -12.68 1.80 15.94
N ASN A 67 -12.37 2.72 16.87
CA ASN A 67 -12.67 4.14 16.68
C ASN A 67 -11.55 4.80 15.87
N PRO A 68 -11.84 5.29 14.63
CA PRO A 68 -10.81 5.89 13.78
C PRO A 68 -10.21 7.17 14.37
N TYR A 69 -10.93 7.89 15.23
CA TYR A 69 -10.42 9.10 15.87
C TYR A 69 -9.39 8.82 16.95
N ASN A 70 -9.50 7.66 17.62
CA ASN A 70 -8.54 7.22 18.62
C ASN A 70 -7.30 6.55 18.01
N ALA A 71 -7.37 6.17 16.73
CA ALA A 71 -6.25 5.51 16.03
C ALA A 71 -5.06 6.46 15.90
N VAL A 72 -3.91 6.05 16.42
CA VAL A 72 -2.63 6.79 16.33
C VAL A 72 -1.56 6.01 15.57
N SER A 73 -1.75 4.70 15.39
CA SER A 73 -0.90 3.84 14.57
C SER A 73 -1.68 2.67 14.00
N LEU A 74 -1.08 1.98 13.05
CA LEU A 74 -1.64 0.77 12.45
C LEU A 74 -0.94 -0.46 12.99
N ALA A 75 -1.69 -1.56 13.11
CA ALA A 75 -1.12 -2.84 13.44
C ALA A 75 -0.21 -3.35 12.30
N PRO A 76 0.93 -4.00 12.61
CA PRO A 76 1.80 -4.59 11.59
C PRO A 76 1.15 -5.81 10.92
N LEU A 77 1.64 -6.19 9.76
CA LEU A 77 1.27 -7.47 9.14
C LEU A 77 1.54 -8.63 10.09
N GLY A 78 0.61 -9.59 10.17
CA GLY A 78 0.69 -10.71 11.09
C GLY A 78 -0.22 -10.58 12.30
N GLY A 79 -0.91 -9.43 12.47
CA GLY A 79 -1.90 -9.21 13.52
C GLY A 79 -1.29 -9.22 14.92
N LYS A 80 -2.12 -9.57 15.92
CA LYS A 80 -1.78 -9.47 17.33
C LYS A 80 -0.60 -10.36 17.74
N GLU A 81 -0.58 -11.61 17.29
CA GLU A 81 0.41 -12.60 17.74
C GLU A 81 1.70 -12.61 16.90
N TYR A 82 1.58 -12.35 15.60
CA TYR A 82 2.69 -12.47 14.66
C TYR A 82 3.10 -11.13 14.03
N GLY A 83 2.67 -10.02 14.60
CA GLY A 83 2.97 -8.66 14.12
C GLY A 83 4.47 -8.33 14.08
N TYR A 84 5.30 -9.04 14.86
CA TYR A 84 6.75 -8.93 14.79
C TYR A 84 7.33 -9.24 13.40
N LYS A 85 6.67 -10.11 12.60
CA LYS A 85 7.07 -10.42 11.22
C LYS A 85 6.89 -9.21 10.31
N GLY A 86 5.72 -8.57 10.39
CA GLY A 86 5.47 -7.32 9.66
C GLY A 86 6.33 -6.17 10.15
N PHE A 87 6.63 -6.12 11.46
CA PHE A 87 7.58 -5.15 12.00
C PHE A 87 9.00 -5.37 11.45
N GLY A 88 9.46 -6.61 11.34
CA GLY A 88 10.75 -6.94 10.72
C GLY A 88 10.81 -6.51 9.25
N LEU A 89 9.75 -6.78 8.46
CA LEU A 89 9.64 -6.30 7.08
C LEU A 89 9.66 -4.78 7.02
N SER A 90 8.89 -4.09 7.86
CA SER A 90 8.87 -2.64 7.94
C SER A 90 10.23 -2.06 8.30
N SER A 91 10.94 -2.68 9.24
CA SER A 91 12.28 -2.25 9.66
C SER A 91 13.30 -2.39 8.54
N SER A 92 13.25 -3.46 7.74
CA SER A 92 14.15 -3.62 6.59
C SER A 92 13.89 -2.56 5.51
N ILE A 93 12.63 -2.25 5.23
CA ILE A 93 12.25 -1.17 4.31
C ILE A 93 12.72 0.19 4.84
N GLU A 94 12.54 0.43 6.13
CA GLU A 94 12.97 1.67 6.79
C GLU A 94 14.49 1.88 6.66
N ILE A 95 15.27 0.82 6.89
CA ILE A 95 16.73 0.86 6.74
C ILE A 95 17.13 1.19 5.30
N MET A 96 16.51 0.54 4.33
CA MET A 96 16.81 0.75 2.91
C MET A 96 16.42 2.15 2.42
N CYS A 97 15.27 2.66 2.86
CA CYS A 97 14.74 3.95 2.42
C CYS A 97 15.15 5.14 3.30
N GLY A 98 15.82 4.93 4.41
CA GLY A 98 16.26 5.92 5.37
C GLY A 98 17.76 5.90 5.57
N PRO A 99 18.30 5.21 6.59
CA PRO A 99 19.73 5.25 6.93
C PRO A 99 20.66 4.87 5.79
N LEU A 100 20.32 3.86 4.99
CA LEU A 100 21.17 3.38 3.88
C LEU A 100 21.44 4.46 2.83
N ILE A 101 20.48 5.36 2.62
CA ILE A 101 20.59 6.44 1.63
C ILE A 101 20.66 7.84 2.27
N GLY A 102 20.98 7.93 3.56
CA GLY A 102 21.14 9.20 4.29
C GLY A 102 19.88 10.01 4.47
N MET A 103 18.68 9.38 4.41
CA MET A 103 17.40 10.07 4.56
C MET A 103 16.84 9.94 5.97
N ALA A 104 15.84 10.78 6.29
CA ALA A 104 15.14 10.73 7.57
C ALA A 104 14.39 9.39 7.73
N HIS A 105 14.29 8.90 8.96
CA HIS A 105 13.70 7.60 9.30
C HIS A 105 12.95 7.66 10.63
N GLY A 106 12.00 6.76 10.81
CA GLY A 106 11.23 6.60 12.03
C GLY A 106 10.55 7.89 12.48
N TYR A 107 10.71 8.22 13.76
CA TYR A 107 10.14 9.44 14.35
C TYR A 107 10.83 10.75 13.91
N ARG A 108 11.94 10.67 13.18
CA ARG A 108 12.64 11.83 12.58
C ARG A 108 11.96 12.29 11.28
N LEU A 109 11.06 11.50 10.71
CA LEU A 109 10.25 11.94 9.57
C LEU A 109 9.27 13.03 10.00
N LEU A 110 9.23 14.12 9.24
CA LEU A 110 8.22 15.16 9.45
C LEU A 110 6.81 14.59 9.17
N SER A 111 5.82 15.10 9.91
CA SER A 111 4.43 14.68 9.73
C SER A 111 3.96 14.95 8.30
N MET A 112 3.24 13.98 7.72
CA MET A 112 2.49 14.16 6.47
C MET A 112 1.08 14.71 6.71
N ILE A 113 0.73 14.96 7.97
CA ILE A 113 -0.55 15.52 8.40
C ILE A 113 -0.24 16.83 9.12
N GLY A 114 -0.81 17.92 8.68
CA GLY A 114 -0.64 19.22 9.31
C GLY A 114 -0.71 20.36 8.31
N PRO A 115 -0.75 21.61 8.80
CA PRO A 115 -0.94 22.79 7.96
C PRO A 115 0.29 23.13 7.10
N ASP A 116 1.48 22.72 7.52
CA ASP A 116 2.73 23.06 6.82
C ASP A 116 3.24 21.91 5.95
N PHE A 117 3.18 22.09 4.64
CA PHE A 117 3.78 21.23 3.62
C PHE A 117 4.96 21.90 2.89
N SER A 118 5.38 23.09 3.31
CA SER A 118 6.49 23.85 2.69
C SER A 118 7.85 23.22 2.98
N THR A 119 7.99 22.58 4.16
CA THR A 119 9.25 21.94 4.57
C THR A 119 9.44 20.58 3.89
N PRO A 120 10.56 20.34 3.17
CA PRO A 120 10.87 19.07 2.54
C PRO A 120 10.87 17.90 3.52
N ARG A 121 10.16 16.81 3.21
CA ARG A 121 10.02 15.65 4.09
C ARG A 121 11.23 14.71 4.09
N LYS A 122 12.21 14.92 3.21
CA LYS A 122 13.43 14.12 3.06
C LYS A 122 13.15 12.62 3.04
N LEU A 123 12.22 12.23 2.15
CA LEU A 123 11.85 10.83 1.94
C LEU A 123 12.77 10.19 0.91
N GLY A 124 13.24 8.98 1.20
CA GLY A 124 14.06 8.19 0.30
C GLY A 124 13.29 7.04 -0.36
N HIS A 125 13.83 6.53 -1.47
CA HIS A 125 13.38 5.32 -2.15
C HIS A 125 14.59 4.42 -2.41
N PHE A 126 14.37 3.13 -2.31
CA PHE A 126 15.36 2.12 -2.66
C PHE A 126 14.78 1.23 -3.76
N LEU A 127 15.51 1.08 -4.87
CA LEU A 127 15.05 0.34 -6.04
C LEU A 127 16.07 -0.75 -6.38
N ILE A 128 15.60 -1.97 -6.63
CA ILE A 128 16.41 -3.10 -7.10
C ILE A 128 15.78 -3.62 -8.39
N ALA A 129 16.59 -3.73 -9.44
CA ALA A 129 16.23 -4.43 -10.67
C ALA A 129 17.14 -5.65 -10.83
N ILE A 130 16.53 -6.84 -10.97
CA ILE A 130 17.26 -8.11 -11.09
C ILE A 130 17.07 -8.64 -12.50
N SER A 131 18.18 -8.79 -13.23
CA SER A 131 18.16 -9.42 -14.56
C SER A 131 17.82 -10.90 -14.44
N LEU A 132 16.89 -11.39 -15.23
CA LEU A 132 16.50 -12.81 -15.24
C LEU A 132 17.71 -13.69 -15.62
N ASN A 133 18.57 -13.22 -16.49
CA ASN A 133 19.73 -13.95 -16.96
C ASN A 133 20.86 -14.08 -15.90
N ALA A 134 20.76 -13.34 -14.77
CA ALA A 134 21.75 -13.46 -13.69
C ALA A 134 21.68 -14.82 -12.95
N PHE A 135 20.52 -15.48 -12.99
CA PHE A 135 20.28 -16.71 -12.22
C PHE A 135 19.79 -17.88 -13.08
N THR A 136 19.10 -17.61 -14.21
CA THR A 136 18.50 -18.63 -15.07
C THR A 136 18.32 -18.11 -16.49
N THR A 137 17.95 -18.98 -17.43
CA THR A 137 17.56 -18.54 -18.77
C THR A 137 16.15 -17.97 -18.79
N LYS A 138 15.87 -17.00 -19.69
CA LYS A 138 14.51 -16.47 -19.88
C LYS A 138 13.50 -17.60 -20.16
N LYS A 139 13.88 -18.62 -20.93
CA LYS A 139 13.02 -19.78 -21.26
C LYS A 139 12.61 -20.55 -19.99
N GLN A 140 13.58 -20.86 -19.12
CA GLN A 140 13.33 -21.58 -17.86
C GLN A 140 12.49 -20.74 -16.91
N TYR A 141 12.81 -19.45 -16.76
CA TYR A 141 12.05 -18.53 -15.92
C TYR A 141 10.58 -18.47 -16.35
N PHE A 142 10.28 -18.19 -17.62
CA PHE A 142 8.89 -18.09 -18.07
C PHE A 142 8.13 -19.42 -18.04
N LYS A 143 8.82 -20.55 -18.23
CA LYS A 143 8.20 -21.87 -17.99
C LYS A 143 7.80 -22.02 -16.51
N GLY A 144 8.69 -21.67 -15.59
CA GLY A 144 8.41 -21.69 -14.14
C GLY A 144 7.24 -20.76 -13.77
N MET A 145 7.24 -19.51 -14.27
CA MET A 145 6.17 -18.56 -14.01
C MET A 145 4.82 -19.04 -14.56
N LYS A 146 4.80 -19.63 -15.77
CA LYS A 146 3.57 -20.22 -16.33
C LYS A 146 3.01 -21.33 -15.44
N ASN A 147 3.86 -22.23 -14.95
CA ASN A 147 3.45 -23.30 -14.04
C ASN A 147 2.91 -22.71 -12.73
N TYR A 148 3.65 -21.79 -12.10
CA TYR A 148 3.26 -21.12 -10.87
C TYR A 148 1.88 -20.44 -11.01
N MET A 149 1.66 -19.68 -12.08
CA MET A 149 0.38 -19.03 -12.35
C MET A 149 -0.76 -20.02 -12.56
N SER A 150 -0.49 -21.12 -13.30
CA SER A 150 -1.45 -22.21 -13.50
C SER A 150 -1.84 -22.85 -12.18
N ASP A 151 -0.88 -23.15 -11.32
CA ASP A 151 -1.11 -23.79 -10.03
C ASP A 151 -1.90 -22.89 -9.07
N LEU A 152 -1.61 -21.58 -9.05
CA LEU A 152 -2.42 -20.62 -8.31
C LEU A 152 -3.88 -20.62 -8.78
N LYS A 153 -4.10 -20.60 -10.09
CA LYS A 153 -5.46 -20.55 -10.67
C LYS A 153 -6.26 -21.83 -10.46
N LYS A 154 -5.61 -22.99 -10.31
CA LYS A 154 -6.25 -24.26 -10.02
C LYS A 154 -6.73 -24.39 -8.56
N GLN A 155 -6.20 -23.54 -7.66
CA GLN A 155 -6.61 -23.58 -6.26
C GLN A 155 -8.09 -23.18 -6.10
N LYS A 156 -8.79 -23.84 -5.19
CA LYS A 156 -10.17 -23.52 -4.86
C LYS A 156 -10.23 -22.53 -3.70
N SER A 157 -11.04 -21.48 -3.84
CA SER A 157 -11.31 -20.57 -2.71
C SER A 157 -12.13 -21.29 -1.65
N LYS A 158 -11.75 -21.13 -0.37
CA LYS A 158 -12.51 -21.67 0.78
C LYS A 158 -13.87 -20.97 0.95
N LYS A 159 -14.00 -19.73 0.49
CA LYS A 159 -15.24 -18.93 0.56
C LYS A 159 -15.76 -18.61 -0.83
N ASN A 160 -17.04 -18.91 -1.07
CA ASN A 160 -17.85 -18.39 -2.17
C ASN A 160 -17.41 -18.74 -3.61
N ASN A 161 -16.68 -19.81 -3.85
CA ASN A 161 -16.22 -20.22 -5.21
C ASN A 161 -15.60 -19.10 -6.06
N ASN A 162 -15.17 -18.00 -5.45
CA ASN A 162 -14.52 -16.91 -6.16
C ASN A 162 -13.16 -17.36 -6.70
N PRO A 163 -12.79 -16.95 -7.92
CA PRO A 163 -11.48 -17.28 -8.48
C PRO A 163 -10.37 -16.67 -7.63
N ILE A 164 -9.28 -17.41 -7.43
CA ILE A 164 -8.08 -16.89 -6.80
C ILE A 164 -7.39 -15.96 -7.79
N LEU A 165 -7.14 -14.73 -7.33
CA LEU A 165 -6.43 -13.72 -8.09
C LEU A 165 -4.97 -13.67 -7.61
N TYR A 166 -4.04 -13.58 -8.54
CA TYR A 166 -2.64 -13.26 -8.20
C TYR A 166 -2.46 -11.77 -7.92
N PRO A 167 -1.41 -11.38 -7.19
CA PRO A 167 -1.12 -9.97 -6.93
C PRO A 167 -1.02 -9.15 -8.23
N GLY A 168 -1.75 -8.03 -8.29
CA GLY A 168 -1.85 -7.18 -9.48
C GLY A 168 -2.97 -7.55 -10.46
N GLU A 169 -3.57 -8.73 -10.37
CA GLU A 169 -4.64 -9.12 -11.29
C GLU A 169 -5.93 -8.33 -11.09
N LYS A 170 -6.29 -8.06 -9.83
CA LYS A 170 -7.46 -7.24 -9.50
C LYS A 170 -7.32 -5.81 -10.05
N GLU A 171 -6.14 -5.25 -9.90
CA GLU A 171 -5.78 -3.91 -10.40
C GLU A 171 -5.89 -3.88 -11.92
N LYS A 172 -5.40 -4.90 -12.61
CA LYS A 172 -5.49 -5.06 -14.06
C LYS A 172 -6.94 -5.14 -14.55
N ILE A 173 -7.78 -5.93 -13.87
CA ILE A 173 -9.22 -6.04 -14.17
C ILE A 173 -9.90 -4.68 -13.97
N THR A 174 -9.62 -4.02 -12.85
CA THR A 174 -10.18 -2.71 -12.51
C THR A 174 -9.75 -1.64 -13.53
N SER A 175 -8.47 -1.62 -13.90
CA SER A 175 -7.93 -0.70 -14.91
C SER A 175 -8.66 -0.87 -16.25
N LYS A 176 -8.79 -2.11 -16.76
CA LYS A 176 -9.52 -2.40 -17.99
C LYS A 176 -10.99 -1.93 -17.94
N LYS A 177 -11.64 -2.10 -16.78
CA LYS A 177 -13.02 -1.61 -16.58
C LYS A 177 -13.06 -0.09 -16.63
N ARG A 178 -12.19 0.58 -15.85
CA ARG A 178 -12.18 2.05 -15.73
C ARG A 178 -11.78 2.77 -17.01
N LEU A 179 -10.95 2.17 -17.85
CA LEU A 179 -10.66 2.68 -19.19
C LEU A 179 -11.90 2.76 -20.09
N LYS A 180 -12.92 1.92 -19.83
CA LYS A 180 -14.19 1.92 -20.58
C LYS A 180 -15.28 2.76 -19.91
N THR A 181 -15.36 2.73 -18.59
CA THR A 181 -16.48 3.31 -17.82
C THR A 181 -16.14 4.62 -17.10
N GLY A 182 -14.89 5.06 -17.15
CA GLY A 182 -14.39 6.17 -16.35
C GLY A 182 -14.02 5.76 -14.91
N ILE A 183 -13.39 6.69 -14.21
CA ILE A 183 -13.00 6.55 -12.80
C ILE A 183 -14.13 7.10 -11.94
N PRO A 184 -14.71 6.33 -11.02
CA PRO A 184 -15.75 6.84 -10.12
C PRO A 184 -15.14 7.86 -9.15
N ILE A 185 -15.75 9.03 -9.08
CA ILE A 185 -15.37 10.13 -8.17
C ILE A 185 -16.50 10.29 -7.15
N ASP A 186 -16.19 10.22 -5.87
CA ASP A 186 -17.16 10.49 -4.81
C ASP A 186 -17.41 12.00 -4.65
N LYS A 187 -18.45 12.33 -3.88
CA LYS A 187 -18.89 13.73 -3.72
C LYS A 187 -17.82 14.62 -3.08
N GLU A 188 -17.08 14.09 -2.11
CA GLU A 188 -16.02 14.81 -1.40
C GLU A 188 -14.88 15.16 -2.35
N LEU A 189 -14.37 14.17 -3.07
CA LEU A 189 -13.31 14.35 -4.06
C LEU A 189 -13.76 15.28 -5.21
N LYS A 190 -15.03 15.22 -5.62
CA LYS A 190 -15.59 16.14 -6.61
C LYS A 190 -15.54 17.60 -6.12
N THR A 191 -15.91 17.84 -4.86
CA THR A 191 -15.85 19.16 -4.23
C THR A 191 -14.42 19.69 -4.20
N ASP A 192 -13.44 18.83 -3.83
CA ASP A 192 -12.03 19.19 -3.80
C ASP A 192 -11.50 19.55 -5.21
N PHE A 193 -11.86 18.77 -6.22
CA PHE A 193 -11.47 19.06 -7.60
C PHE A 193 -12.07 20.39 -8.10
N LEU A 194 -13.32 20.67 -7.81
CA LEU A 194 -13.97 21.93 -8.19
C LEU A 194 -13.30 23.12 -7.47
N PHE A 195 -12.99 22.98 -6.19
CA PHE A 195 -12.26 24.00 -5.44
C PHE A 195 -10.87 24.28 -6.06
N LEU A 196 -10.09 23.22 -6.34
CA LEU A 196 -8.77 23.35 -6.95
C LEU A 196 -8.84 23.93 -8.36
N ALA A 197 -9.81 23.50 -9.15
CA ALA A 197 -10.03 24.02 -10.50
C ALA A 197 -10.33 25.52 -10.49
N ASN A 198 -11.17 25.98 -9.57
CA ASN A 198 -11.45 27.40 -9.39
C ASN A 198 -10.21 28.17 -8.93
N LYS A 199 -9.50 27.66 -7.91
CA LYS A 199 -8.29 28.27 -7.36
C LYS A 199 -7.20 28.47 -8.41
N TYR A 200 -7.00 27.46 -9.27
CA TYR A 200 -5.94 27.47 -10.31
C TYR A 200 -6.46 27.86 -11.70
N LYS A 201 -7.71 28.24 -11.83
CA LYS A 201 -8.36 28.64 -13.10
C LYS A 201 -8.24 27.58 -14.22
N VAL A 202 -8.36 26.30 -13.83
CA VAL A 202 -8.33 25.16 -14.75
C VAL A 202 -9.77 24.70 -15.04
N LYS A 203 -10.09 24.50 -16.32
CA LYS A 203 -11.39 23.90 -16.70
C LYS A 203 -11.33 22.39 -16.47
N ILE A 204 -12.30 21.85 -15.74
CA ILE A 204 -12.49 20.41 -15.54
C ILE A 204 -13.92 19.99 -15.88
N ASN A 205 -14.05 18.81 -16.46
CA ASN A 205 -15.33 18.13 -16.70
C ASN A 205 -15.38 16.89 -15.79
N LEU A 206 -16.28 16.90 -14.79
CA LEU A 206 -16.46 15.82 -13.81
C LEU A 206 -17.87 15.26 -13.85
#